data_d4f578003c03096e976b753b78c3bb2f
#
_entry.id   d4f578003c03096e976b753b78c3bb2f
#
_cell.length_a   1.000
_cell.length_b   1.000
_cell.length_c   1.000
_cell.angle_alpha   90.00
_cell.angle_beta   90.00
_cell.angle_gamma   90.00
#
_symmetry.space_group_name_H-M   'P 1'
#
loop_
_entity.id
_entity.type
_entity.pdbx_description
1 polymer ?
#
loop_
_entity_poly.entity_id
_entity_poly.type
_entity_poly.pdbx_seq_one_letter_code
_entity_poly.pdbx_strand_id
1 'polypeptide(L)'
;MGIESYNNALLLGFACAFILLHSASADEGEEVKPTLSQQIDLKRFLRSYNYVDTYEDISKKLSYDVLAYITPWNSEGYDIAKMFAKKFTIISPVWFQLKPVSYEIDGVHNIDKEWMKSVKSANNYVTFAPRVIFEQWNADDYQKVLANNRHRLDCIKSLRNFCKIHDFKGLTLEVWNQHLGTSQQALIDFLIELAKGLHVDGKILILPIPPSIYKGNFEGRFGKAHFDVLVKYIDYFSLMTYDYSNPYSPGENAPLKWMMQCVKNLVPDDKDTVKRAQILTGINFYGNDYIPSQRDGRTVVNHEVVDIAKKFSPEFKWHTESSEHSMEYTDEKGNQHSLYFPTIYSIAKRVSMAEDLGTGLSIWEIGQGFKSFYEQI
;
A
#
# COMPACT_ATOMS: atom_id res chain seq x y z
N MET A 1 51.89 60.68 -36.89
CA MET A 1 52.01 60.32 -38.29
C MET A 1 51.31 59.04 -38.48
N GLY A 2 50.14 58.98 -38.93
CA GLY A 2 49.62 59.35 -40.23
C GLY A 2 49.10 58.08 -40.82
N ILE A 3 47.89 58.01 -40.93
CA ILE A 3 46.92 58.08 -42.05
C ILE A 3 46.48 56.69 -42.48
N GLU A 4 45.16 56.34 -42.21
CA GLU A 4 44.10 56.18 -43.22
C GLU A 4 44.34 55.10 -44.28
N SER A 5 43.48 54.27 -44.74
CA SER A 5 42.04 54.24 -44.83
C SER A 5 41.62 53.08 -45.77
N TYR A 6 40.34 52.80 -45.75
CA TYR A 6 39.46 52.21 -46.83
C TYR A 6 39.35 50.69 -47.01
N ASN A 7 38.26 50.20 -46.57
CA ASN A 7 37.11 49.60 -47.29
C ASN A 7 37.39 48.59 -48.38
N ASN A 8 36.88 47.39 -48.28
CA ASN A 8 35.63 47.03 -48.94
C ASN A 8 35.16 45.61 -48.63
N ALA A 9 33.85 45.55 -48.52
CA ALA A 9 33.02 44.43 -48.22
C ALA A 9 33.18 43.25 -49.21
N LEU A 10 33.04 42.04 -48.68
CA LEU A 10 32.46 40.90 -49.41
C LEU A 10 31.57 40.13 -48.40
N LEU A 11 30.26 40.35 -48.59
CA LEU A 11 29.18 39.55 -47.99
C LEU A 11 29.29 38.14 -48.61
N LEU A 12 29.56 37.15 -47.73
CA LEU A 12 29.22 35.75 -48.02
C LEU A 12 28.28 35.29 -46.94
N GLY A 13 27.01 35.23 -47.31
CA GLY A 13 25.94 34.73 -46.46
C GLY A 13 26.11 33.26 -46.15
N PHE A 14 26.36 32.94 -44.87
CA PHE A 14 26.09 31.62 -44.33
C PHE A 14 24.65 31.62 -43.84
N ALA A 15 23.76 30.99 -44.62
CA ALA A 15 22.45 30.60 -44.17
C ALA A 15 22.61 29.49 -43.13
N CYS A 16 22.62 29.86 -41.87
CA CYS A 16 22.36 28.90 -40.77
C CYS A 16 20.93 28.42 -40.88
N ALA A 17 20.76 27.24 -41.47
CA ALA A 17 19.51 26.50 -41.35
C ALA A 17 19.35 26.14 -39.88
N PHE A 18 18.56 26.93 -39.16
CA PHE A 18 18.00 26.50 -37.89
C PHE A 18 17.01 25.34 -38.17
N ILE A 19 17.50 24.12 -38.02
CA ILE A 19 16.62 22.95 -37.87
C ILE A 19 15.94 23.18 -36.51
N LEU A 20 14.74 23.74 -36.56
CA LEU A 20 13.78 23.66 -35.47
C LEU A 20 13.47 22.17 -35.26
N LEU A 21 14.21 21.53 -34.35
CA LEU A 21 13.75 20.35 -33.68
C LEU A 21 12.46 20.77 -32.93
N HIS A 22 11.33 20.59 -33.58
CA HIS A 22 10.08 20.49 -32.88
C HIS A 22 10.21 19.28 -31.98
N SER A 23 10.61 19.51 -30.72
CA SER A 23 10.20 18.61 -29.64
C SER A 23 8.68 18.56 -29.71
N ALA A 24 8.14 17.43 -30.09
CA ALA A 24 6.75 17.16 -29.92
C ALA A 24 6.48 17.30 -28.40
N SER A 25 6.03 18.48 -27.99
CA SER A 25 5.36 18.64 -26.73
C SER A 25 4.17 17.69 -26.82
N ALA A 26 4.21 16.60 -26.07
CA ALA A 26 3.01 15.85 -25.80
C ALA A 26 1.96 16.90 -25.41
N ASP A 27 0.84 16.91 -26.11
CA ASP A 27 -0.32 17.72 -25.78
C ASP A 27 -0.77 17.32 -24.37
N GLU A 28 -0.23 17.98 -23.36
CA GLU A 28 -0.67 17.87 -21.97
C GLU A 28 -2.01 18.61 -21.88
N GLY A 29 -3.02 18.00 -22.50
CA GLY A 29 -4.38 18.49 -22.41
C GLY A 29 -4.81 18.56 -20.96
N GLU A 30 -5.73 19.49 -20.66
CA GLU A 30 -6.33 19.67 -19.34
C GLU A 30 -6.70 18.32 -18.68
N GLU A 31 -6.36 18.16 -17.38
CA GLU A 31 -6.72 16.97 -16.61
C GLU A 31 -8.23 16.77 -16.64
N VAL A 32 -8.67 15.54 -16.82
CA VAL A 32 -10.09 15.21 -16.91
C VAL A 32 -10.50 14.23 -15.81
N LYS A 33 -11.73 14.37 -15.32
CA LYS A 33 -12.28 13.44 -14.32
C LYS A 33 -12.26 12.01 -14.88
N PRO A 34 -11.72 11.04 -14.12
CA PRO A 34 -11.66 9.64 -14.56
C PRO A 34 -13.07 9.04 -14.66
N THR A 35 -13.23 8.08 -15.56
CA THR A 35 -14.50 7.36 -15.71
C THR A 35 -14.42 6.03 -14.98
N LEU A 36 -15.44 5.71 -14.19
CA LEU A 36 -15.62 4.38 -13.60
C LEU A 36 -16.18 3.43 -14.66
N SER A 37 -15.29 2.77 -15.41
CA SER A 37 -15.67 1.93 -16.55
C SER A 37 -14.79 0.69 -16.66
N GLN A 38 -15.36 -0.39 -17.17
CA GLN A 38 -14.62 -1.59 -17.60
C GLN A 38 -13.84 -1.33 -18.89
N GLN A 39 -14.24 -0.36 -19.68
CA GLN A 39 -13.53 0.04 -20.89
C GLN A 39 -12.70 1.27 -20.58
N ILE A 40 -11.39 1.17 -20.82
CA ILE A 40 -10.45 2.25 -20.60
C ILE A 40 -9.88 2.68 -21.95
N ASP A 41 -10.08 3.95 -22.30
CA ASP A 41 -9.37 4.61 -23.37
C ASP A 41 -8.02 5.10 -22.88
N LEU A 42 -6.95 4.73 -23.57
CA LEU A 42 -5.57 5.06 -23.20
C LEU A 42 -5.32 6.57 -23.08
N LYS A 43 -5.83 7.36 -24.03
CA LYS A 43 -5.64 8.83 -24.01
C LYS A 43 -6.35 9.43 -22.79
N ARG A 44 -7.57 8.97 -22.50
CA ARG A 44 -8.30 9.40 -21.32
C ARG A 44 -7.61 8.98 -20.04
N PHE A 45 -7.09 7.75 -19.97
CA PHE A 45 -6.30 7.26 -18.82
C PHE A 45 -5.12 8.19 -18.55
N LEU A 46 -4.31 8.52 -19.58
CA LEU A 46 -3.15 9.39 -19.47
C LEU A 46 -3.46 10.83 -19.06
N ARG A 47 -4.74 11.27 -19.15
CA ARG A 47 -5.21 12.60 -18.74
C ARG A 47 -5.96 12.58 -17.40
N SER A 48 -6.22 11.42 -16.82
CA SER A 48 -7.09 11.29 -15.66
C SER A 48 -6.46 10.58 -14.44
N TYR A 49 -5.32 9.93 -14.59
CA TYR A 49 -4.72 9.13 -13.52
C TYR A 49 -4.36 9.96 -12.27
N ASN A 50 -3.96 11.20 -12.44
CA ASN A 50 -3.62 12.12 -11.33
C ASN A 50 -4.71 13.13 -10.98
N TYR A 51 -5.88 13.02 -11.64
CA TYR A 51 -7.00 13.93 -11.37
C TYR A 51 -7.40 13.91 -9.90
N VAL A 52 -7.59 15.10 -9.33
CA VAL A 52 -8.14 15.32 -7.99
C VAL A 52 -9.25 16.37 -8.11
N ASP A 53 -10.44 16.02 -7.67
CA ASP A 53 -11.55 16.97 -7.66
C ASP A 53 -11.34 17.98 -6.52
N THR A 54 -11.02 19.21 -6.88
CA THR A 54 -10.78 20.30 -5.92
C THR A 54 -12.06 20.92 -5.37
N TYR A 55 -13.20 20.59 -5.94
CA TYR A 55 -14.52 21.13 -5.57
C TYR A 55 -15.34 20.16 -4.70
N GLU A 56 -15.00 18.88 -4.71
CA GLU A 56 -15.66 17.88 -3.87
C GLU A 56 -15.09 17.88 -2.45
N ASP A 57 -15.90 17.47 -1.47
CA ASP A 57 -15.43 17.21 -0.12
C ASP A 57 -14.45 16.04 -0.17
N ILE A 58 -13.20 16.31 0.23
CA ILE A 58 -12.13 15.32 0.32
C ILE A 58 -12.25 14.39 1.54
N SER A 59 -13.39 14.41 2.24
CA SER A 59 -13.65 13.49 3.34
C SER A 59 -13.76 12.03 2.87
N LYS A 60 -13.54 11.13 3.80
CA LYS A 60 -13.65 9.70 3.57
C LYS A 60 -15.10 9.31 3.22
N LYS A 61 -15.28 8.48 2.18
CA LYS A 61 -16.59 7.97 1.74
C LYS A 61 -16.97 6.66 2.45
N LEU A 62 -15.97 5.82 2.76
CA LEU A 62 -16.17 4.56 3.46
C LEU A 62 -16.61 4.80 4.91
N SER A 63 -17.64 4.09 5.39
CA SER A 63 -18.16 4.21 6.76
C SER A 63 -17.20 3.67 7.81
N TYR A 64 -16.31 2.75 7.43
CA TYR A 64 -15.37 2.05 8.30
C TYR A 64 -13.97 2.67 8.27
N ASP A 65 -13.08 2.17 9.13
CA ASP A 65 -11.73 2.70 9.28
C ASP A 65 -10.84 2.41 8.07
N VAL A 66 -9.94 3.34 7.77
CA VAL A 66 -8.94 3.23 6.69
C VAL A 66 -7.55 3.37 7.28
N LEU A 67 -6.77 2.29 7.17
CA LEU A 67 -5.36 2.23 7.54
C LEU A 67 -4.51 2.50 6.29
N ALA A 68 -3.64 3.50 6.37
CA ALA A 68 -2.69 3.85 5.32
C ALA A 68 -1.26 3.45 5.72
N TYR A 69 -0.63 2.55 4.96
CA TYR A 69 0.80 2.29 5.10
C TYR A 69 1.61 3.32 4.31
N ILE A 70 2.77 3.72 4.87
CA ILE A 70 3.73 4.64 4.24
C ILE A 70 5.11 4.04 4.41
N THR A 71 5.88 3.96 3.33
CA THR A 71 7.22 3.39 3.35
C THR A 71 8.30 4.49 3.23
N PRO A 72 9.42 4.40 3.97
CA PRO A 72 10.46 5.44 3.92
C PRO A 72 11.22 5.48 2.59
N TRP A 73 11.15 4.43 1.79
CA TRP A 73 11.76 4.37 0.46
C TRP A 73 10.87 4.91 -0.67
N ASN A 74 9.63 5.31 -0.35
CA ASN A 74 8.71 5.97 -1.28
C ASN A 74 8.24 7.31 -0.69
N SER A 75 8.93 8.40 -1.05
CA SER A 75 8.65 9.73 -0.51
C SER A 75 7.27 10.27 -0.91
N GLU A 76 6.68 9.82 -2.01
CA GLU A 76 5.35 10.26 -2.45
C GLU A 76 4.27 9.97 -1.40
N GLY A 77 4.39 8.85 -0.67
CA GLY A 77 3.46 8.48 0.39
C GLY A 77 3.32 9.54 1.49
N TYR A 78 4.39 10.27 1.80
CA TYR A 78 4.37 11.35 2.80
C TYR A 78 3.57 12.57 2.33
N ASP A 79 3.65 12.93 1.05
CA ASP A 79 2.88 14.03 0.48
C ASP A 79 1.40 13.65 0.31
N ILE A 80 1.13 12.43 -0.14
CA ILE A 80 -0.21 11.86 -0.21
C ILE A 80 -0.89 11.88 1.17
N ALA A 81 -0.18 11.50 2.22
CA ALA A 81 -0.74 11.50 3.58
C ALA A 81 -1.18 12.89 4.05
N LYS A 82 -0.45 13.95 3.66
CA LYS A 82 -0.84 15.34 3.95
C LYS A 82 -2.05 15.76 3.09
N MET A 83 -1.99 15.46 1.80
CA MET A 83 -3.01 15.87 0.83
C MET A 83 -4.36 15.23 1.11
N PHE A 84 -4.38 13.94 1.42
CA PHE A 84 -5.58 13.13 1.62
C PHE A 84 -5.78 12.71 3.08
N ALA A 85 -5.26 13.46 4.04
CA ALA A 85 -5.33 13.11 5.47
C ALA A 85 -6.75 12.76 5.94
N LYS A 86 -7.79 13.44 5.40
CA LYS A 86 -9.20 13.21 5.76
C LYS A 86 -9.75 11.86 5.28
N LYS A 87 -9.05 11.17 4.37
CA LYS A 87 -9.39 9.83 3.91
C LYS A 87 -8.97 8.73 4.88
N PHE A 88 -8.03 9.04 5.80
CA PHE A 88 -7.42 8.04 6.67
C PHE A 88 -7.85 8.22 8.13
N THR A 89 -8.11 7.11 8.81
CA THR A 89 -8.33 7.08 10.26
C THR A 89 -7.07 6.68 11.00
N ILE A 90 -6.25 5.83 10.36
CA ILE A 90 -4.99 5.33 10.93
C ILE A 90 -3.90 5.46 9.86
N ILE A 91 -2.74 5.98 10.28
CA ILE A 91 -1.53 5.99 9.46
C ILE A 91 -0.48 5.12 10.15
N SER A 92 0.08 4.17 9.38
CA SER A 92 1.09 3.22 9.85
C SER A 92 2.39 3.37 9.06
N PRO A 93 3.29 4.27 9.47
CA PRO A 93 4.60 4.37 8.84
C PRO A 93 5.43 3.11 9.08
N VAL A 94 6.10 2.62 8.03
CA VAL A 94 6.92 1.40 8.02
C VAL A 94 8.35 1.74 8.45
N TRP A 95 8.52 2.22 9.68
CA TRP A 95 9.77 2.81 10.14
C TRP A 95 10.63 1.87 11.00
N PHE A 96 10.03 0.92 11.71
CA PHE A 96 10.68 0.33 12.87
C PHE A 96 10.91 -1.17 12.75
N GLN A 97 12.06 -1.57 13.33
CA GLN A 97 12.49 -2.95 13.47
C GLN A 97 12.76 -3.23 14.94
N LEU A 98 12.21 -4.30 15.49
CA LEU A 98 12.55 -4.79 16.82
C LEU A 98 13.75 -5.73 16.73
N LYS A 99 14.85 -5.39 17.38
CA LYS A 99 16.05 -6.23 17.41
C LYS A 99 15.89 -7.43 18.33
N PRO A 100 16.42 -8.60 17.98
CA PRO A 100 16.46 -9.74 18.88
C PRO A 100 17.36 -9.43 20.10
N VAL A 101 17.17 -10.14 21.19
CA VAL A 101 17.99 -10.10 22.42
C VAL A 101 17.89 -8.82 23.21
N SER A 102 18.20 -7.66 22.62
CA SER A 102 18.13 -6.36 23.30
C SER A 102 16.72 -5.81 23.41
N TYR A 103 15.80 -6.20 22.49
CA TYR A 103 14.46 -5.64 22.32
C TYR A 103 14.44 -4.13 22.07
N GLU A 104 15.55 -3.59 21.59
CA GLU A 104 15.62 -2.19 21.11
C GLU A 104 14.87 -2.04 19.80
N ILE A 105 14.20 -0.91 19.64
CA ILE A 105 13.49 -0.58 18.40
C ILE A 105 14.39 0.35 17.58
N ASP A 106 14.84 -0.15 16.45
CA ASP A 106 15.58 0.59 15.45
C ASP A 106 14.67 1.39 14.52
N GLY A 107 15.24 2.35 13.78
CA GLY A 107 14.47 3.19 12.84
C GLY A 107 13.95 4.51 13.44
N VAL A 108 14.30 4.83 14.70
CA VAL A 108 13.85 6.06 15.39
C VAL A 108 14.22 7.33 14.61
N HIS A 109 15.30 7.30 13.82
CA HIS A 109 15.74 8.41 12.97
C HIS A 109 14.74 8.73 11.83
N ASN A 110 13.82 7.83 11.51
CA ASN A 110 12.77 8.06 10.53
C ASN A 110 11.58 8.87 11.07
N ILE A 111 11.51 9.13 12.39
CA ILE A 111 10.40 9.87 12.98
C ILE A 111 10.46 11.33 12.55
N ASP A 112 9.56 11.72 11.67
CA ASP A 112 9.37 13.11 11.24
C ASP A 112 8.17 13.72 11.98
N LYS A 113 8.46 14.43 13.07
CA LYS A 113 7.45 15.08 13.91
C LYS A 113 6.74 16.23 13.19
N GLU A 114 7.43 16.96 12.32
CA GLU A 114 6.84 18.07 11.58
C GLU A 114 5.87 17.56 10.51
N TRP A 115 6.24 16.47 9.83
CA TRP A 115 5.32 15.80 8.94
C TRP A 115 4.08 15.28 9.67
N MET A 116 4.25 14.58 10.81
CA MET A 116 3.12 14.09 11.62
C MET A 116 2.21 15.23 12.07
N LYS A 117 2.78 16.37 12.46
CA LYS A 117 2.03 17.58 12.82
C LYS A 117 1.27 18.14 11.63
N SER A 118 1.86 18.18 10.45
CA SER A 118 1.23 18.64 9.22
C SER A 118 0.02 17.77 8.85
N VAL A 119 0.15 16.45 8.94
CA VAL A 119 -0.96 15.51 8.73
C VAL A 119 -2.08 15.74 9.75
N LYS A 120 -1.74 15.87 11.04
CA LYS A 120 -2.73 16.17 12.10
C LYS A 120 -3.41 17.53 11.94
N SER A 121 -2.72 18.50 11.35
CA SER A 121 -3.33 19.81 11.06
C SER A 121 -4.41 19.71 9.97
N ALA A 122 -4.25 18.79 9.01
CA ALA A 122 -5.24 18.50 7.97
C ALA A 122 -6.39 17.59 8.46
N ASN A 123 -6.08 16.66 9.40
CA ASN A 123 -7.06 15.80 10.07
C ASN A 123 -6.62 15.50 11.51
N ASN A 124 -7.23 16.19 12.49
CA ASN A 124 -6.90 16.04 13.91
C ASN A 124 -7.32 14.68 14.52
N TYR A 125 -8.21 13.94 13.84
CA TYR A 125 -8.68 12.62 14.26
C TYR A 125 -7.76 11.48 13.85
N VAL A 126 -6.81 11.72 12.90
CA VAL A 126 -5.91 10.68 12.44
C VAL A 126 -5.04 10.11 13.57
N THR A 127 -4.93 8.79 13.59
CA THR A 127 -4.14 8.05 14.57
C THR A 127 -2.85 7.54 13.93
N PHE A 128 -1.71 7.75 14.63
CA PHE A 128 -0.45 7.12 14.22
C PHE A 128 -0.22 5.83 15.00
N ALA A 129 -0.20 4.72 14.27
CA ALA A 129 0.13 3.38 14.76
C ALA A 129 1.21 2.76 13.86
N PRO A 130 2.50 3.15 14.05
CA PRO A 130 3.55 2.75 13.14
C PRO A 130 3.77 1.24 13.15
N ARG A 131 4.25 0.72 12.02
CA ARG A 131 4.58 -0.69 11.85
C ARG A 131 5.92 -0.98 12.52
N VAL A 132 5.92 -2.05 13.31
CA VAL A 132 7.12 -2.67 13.89
C VAL A 132 7.20 -4.10 13.37
N ILE A 133 8.35 -4.48 12.82
CA ILE A 133 8.64 -5.85 12.36
C ILE A 133 9.73 -6.47 13.24
N PHE A 134 9.68 -7.78 13.41
CA PHE A 134 10.72 -8.55 14.06
C PHE A 134 11.78 -8.92 13.01
N GLU A 135 12.71 -8.02 12.77
CA GLU A 135 13.72 -8.18 11.73
C GLU A 135 14.94 -8.96 12.20
N GLN A 136 15.43 -9.86 11.34
CA GLN A 136 16.60 -10.72 11.60
C GLN A 136 16.43 -11.67 12.80
N TRP A 137 15.20 -11.92 13.22
CA TRP A 137 14.92 -12.90 14.25
C TRP A 137 14.98 -14.32 13.67
N ASN A 138 15.71 -15.19 14.34
CA ASN A 138 15.72 -16.63 14.04
C ASN A 138 14.78 -17.41 14.98
N ALA A 139 14.65 -18.72 14.77
CA ALA A 139 13.76 -19.57 15.56
C ALA A 139 14.09 -19.56 17.07
N ASP A 140 15.36 -19.47 17.44
CA ASP A 140 15.79 -19.45 18.85
C ASP A 140 15.42 -18.12 19.53
N ASP A 141 15.48 -17.00 18.80
CA ASP A 141 15.07 -15.69 19.30
C ASP A 141 13.55 -15.67 19.60
N TYR A 142 12.74 -16.20 18.69
CA TYR A 142 11.30 -16.38 18.92
C TYR A 142 11.04 -17.32 20.08
N GLN A 143 11.69 -18.50 20.10
CA GLN A 143 11.54 -19.48 21.18
C GLN A 143 11.86 -18.83 22.54
N LYS A 144 12.94 -18.05 22.63
CA LYS A 144 13.35 -17.38 23.85
C LYS A 144 12.29 -16.41 24.38
N VAL A 145 11.73 -15.56 23.51
CA VAL A 145 10.68 -14.60 23.92
C VAL A 145 9.36 -15.30 24.22
N LEU A 146 8.96 -16.25 23.40
CA LEU A 146 7.65 -16.88 23.52
C LEU A 146 7.59 -17.90 24.67
N ALA A 147 8.68 -18.63 24.96
CA ALA A 147 8.70 -19.64 26.00
C ALA A 147 9.16 -19.14 27.38
N ASN A 148 9.91 -18.03 27.43
CA ASN A 148 10.46 -17.49 28.69
C ASN A 148 9.70 -16.24 29.13
N ASN A 149 9.03 -16.31 30.27
CA ASN A 149 8.19 -15.23 30.79
C ASN A 149 8.97 -13.91 31.00
N ARG A 150 10.24 -13.95 31.49
CA ARG A 150 11.05 -12.75 31.70
C ARG A 150 11.33 -12.05 30.37
N HIS A 151 11.82 -12.79 29.37
CA HIS A 151 12.12 -12.23 28.04
C HIS A 151 10.86 -11.69 27.38
N ARG A 152 9.74 -12.39 27.52
CA ARG A 152 8.43 -11.94 27.01
C ARG A 152 8.02 -10.60 27.62
N LEU A 153 8.09 -10.47 28.94
CA LEU A 153 7.78 -9.23 29.65
C LEU A 153 8.72 -8.09 29.29
N ASP A 154 10.02 -8.36 29.15
CA ASP A 154 11.01 -7.33 28.74
C ASP A 154 10.71 -6.83 27.32
N CYS A 155 10.40 -7.72 26.37
CA CYS A 155 10.00 -7.37 25.01
C CYS A 155 8.71 -6.52 25.00
N ILE A 156 7.66 -6.95 25.72
CA ILE A 156 6.40 -6.21 25.86
C ILE A 156 6.63 -4.83 26.47
N LYS A 157 7.45 -4.74 27.50
CA LYS A 157 7.79 -3.48 28.14
C LYS A 157 8.50 -2.51 27.17
N SER A 158 9.40 -3.03 26.34
CA SER A 158 10.08 -2.23 25.31
C SER A 158 9.07 -1.64 24.32
N LEU A 159 8.18 -2.45 23.74
CA LEU A 159 7.14 -2.01 22.79
C LEU A 159 6.20 -0.97 23.42
N ARG A 160 5.75 -1.19 24.65
CA ARG A 160 4.88 -0.25 25.38
C ARG A 160 5.56 1.08 25.68
N ASN A 161 6.79 1.04 26.18
CA ASN A 161 7.57 2.24 26.47
C ASN A 161 7.85 3.05 25.21
N PHE A 162 8.12 2.37 24.09
CA PHE A 162 8.33 3.01 22.81
C PHE A 162 7.10 3.84 22.38
N CYS A 163 5.89 3.28 22.49
CA CYS A 163 4.66 4.03 22.20
C CYS A 163 4.48 5.24 23.12
N LYS A 164 4.85 5.13 24.40
CA LYS A 164 4.75 6.24 25.37
C LYS A 164 5.73 7.35 25.06
N ILE A 165 7.01 7.01 24.82
CA ILE A 165 8.09 7.97 24.60
C ILE A 165 7.83 8.81 23.33
N HIS A 166 7.30 8.18 22.27
CA HIS A 166 7.09 8.84 20.98
C HIS A 166 5.64 9.32 20.76
N ASP A 167 4.78 9.16 21.77
CA ASP A 167 3.34 9.53 21.75
C ASP A 167 2.56 8.90 20.58
N PHE A 168 2.90 7.65 20.21
CA PHE A 168 2.09 6.88 19.27
C PHE A 168 0.81 6.37 19.93
N LYS A 169 -0.29 6.33 19.17
CA LYS A 169 -1.58 5.82 19.67
C LYS A 169 -1.65 4.30 19.70
N GLY A 170 -0.69 3.60 19.11
CA GLY A 170 -0.59 2.16 19.08
C GLY A 170 0.54 1.68 18.20
N LEU A 171 0.50 0.41 17.86
CA LEU A 171 1.45 -0.25 16.97
C LEU A 171 0.70 -1.11 15.94
N THR A 172 1.28 -1.19 14.75
CA THR A 172 1.01 -2.25 13.78
C THR A 172 2.14 -3.27 13.90
N LEU A 173 1.88 -4.41 14.54
CA LEU A 173 2.91 -5.39 14.83
C LEU A 173 2.92 -6.52 13.80
N GLU A 174 3.89 -6.51 12.89
CA GLU A 174 4.06 -7.53 11.89
C GLU A 174 4.94 -8.67 12.41
N VAL A 175 4.30 -9.73 12.87
CA VAL A 175 4.99 -10.88 13.49
C VAL A 175 4.41 -12.22 13.06
N TRP A 176 3.13 -12.28 12.65
CA TRP A 176 2.45 -13.56 12.39
C TRP A 176 3.14 -14.41 11.30
N ASN A 177 3.56 -13.79 10.20
CA ASN A 177 4.20 -14.52 9.10
C ASN A 177 5.67 -14.84 9.35
N GLN A 178 6.28 -14.26 10.35
CA GLN A 178 7.72 -14.30 10.58
C GLN A 178 8.13 -15.30 11.65
N HIS A 179 7.20 -15.75 12.50
CA HIS A 179 7.50 -16.70 13.57
C HIS A 179 7.72 -18.13 13.02
N LEU A 180 8.88 -18.41 12.51
CA LEU A 180 9.22 -19.70 11.91
C LEU A 180 9.43 -20.78 12.98
N GLY A 181 8.61 -21.85 12.93
CA GLY A 181 8.86 -23.08 13.69
C GLY A 181 8.59 -23.02 15.20
N THR A 182 7.97 -21.96 15.72
CA THR A 182 7.60 -21.81 17.13
C THR A 182 6.15 -22.15 17.37
N SER A 183 5.77 -22.38 18.65
CA SER A 183 4.39 -22.67 19.01
C SER A 183 3.46 -21.49 18.68
N GLN A 184 2.47 -21.74 17.84
CA GLN A 184 1.41 -20.77 17.54
C GLN A 184 0.68 -20.28 18.80
N GLN A 185 0.45 -21.20 19.76
CA GLN A 185 -0.19 -20.83 21.02
C GLN A 185 0.65 -19.84 21.82
N ALA A 186 1.96 -20.01 21.86
CA ALA A 186 2.85 -19.11 22.57
C ALA A 186 2.89 -17.70 21.92
N LEU A 187 2.76 -17.61 20.59
CA LEU A 187 2.58 -16.33 19.90
C LEU A 187 1.24 -15.68 20.23
N ILE A 188 0.15 -16.47 20.27
CA ILE A 188 -1.18 -15.97 20.67
C ILE A 188 -1.12 -15.41 22.09
N ASP A 189 -0.50 -16.13 23.04
CA ASP A 189 -0.36 -15.68 24.43
C ASP A 189 0.45 -14.37 24.52
N PHE A 190 1.55 -14.27 23.76
CA PHE A 190 2.34 -13.04 23.67
C PHE A 190 1.51 -11.86 23.14
N LEU A 191 0.75 -12.05 22.07
CA LEU A 191 -0.11 -11.01 21.49
C LEU A 191 -1.20 -10.56 22.46
N ILE A 192 -1.80 -11.49 23.18
CA ILE A 192 -2.82 -11.17 24.22
C ILE A 192 -2.20 -10.35 25.35
N GLU A 193 -1.04 -10.74 25.85
CA GLU A 193 -0.35 -10.01 26.93
C GLU A 193 0.07 -8.60 26.45
N LEU A 194 0.60 -8.47 25.25
CA LEU A 194 0.98 -7.19 24.65
C LEU A 194 -0.26 -6.28 24.49
N ALA A 195 -1.35 -6.80 23.91
CA ALA A 195 -2.59 -6.05 23.72
C ALA A 195 -3.15 -5.53 25.06
N LYS A 196 -3.25 -6.39 26.07
CA LYS A 196 -3.68 -5.99 27.42
C LYS A 196 -2.78 -4.88 27.98
N GLY A 197 -1.46 -5.00 27.80
CA GLY A 197 -0.51 -3.99 28.24
C GLY A 197 -0.69 -2.65 27.53
N LEU A 198 -0.89 -2.66 26.21
CA LEU A 198 -1.15 -1.47 25.41
C LEU A 198 -2.50 -0.83 25.78
N HIS A 199 -3.55 -1.62 26.01
CA HIS A 199 -4.86 -1.11 26.42
C HIS A 199 -4.83 -0.40 27.80
N VAL A 200 -4.04 -0.92 28.75
CA VAL A 200 -3.81 -0.20 30.03
C VAL A 200 -3.18 1.18 29.80
N ASP A 201 -2.39 1.33 28.75
CA ASP A 201 -1.75 2.60 28.38
C ASP A 201 -2.64 3.46 27.43
N GLY A 202 -3.87 3.05 27.13
CA GLY A 202 -4.79 3.72 26.20
C GLY A 202 -4.29 3.67 24.74
N LYS A 203 -3.59 2.57 24.37
CA LYS A 203 -2.98 2.35 23.04
C LYS A 203 -3.65 1.16 22.36
N ILE A 204 -3.67 1.17 21.02
CA ILE A 204 -4.23 0.09 20.19
C ILE A 204 -3.15 -0.85 19.65
N LEU A 205 -3.54 -2.08 19.34
CA LEU A 205 -2.72 -3.06 18.63
C LEU A 205 -3.39 -3.46 17.33
N ILE A 206 -2.67 -3.29 16.22
CA ILE A 206 -3.06 -3.73 14.89
C ILE A 206 -2.18 -4.93 14.51
N LEU A 207 -2.80 -6.01 14.04
CA LEU A 207 -2.09 -7.22 13.64
C LEU A 207 -2.22 -7.44 12.14
N PRO A 208 -1.15 -7.28 11.34
CA PRO A 208 -1.12 -7.76 9.97
C PRO A 208 -1.23 -9.28 9.94
N ILE A 209 -2.16 -9.79 9.14
CA ILE A 209 -2.43 -11.23 9.00
C ILE A 209 -2.42 -11.63 7.53
N PRO A 210 -1.92 -12.83 7.20
CA PRO A 210 -1.96 -13.35 5.84
C PRO A 210 -3.39 -13.68 5.41
N PRO A 211 -3.62 -13.87 4.11
CA PRO A 211 -4.89 -14.37 3.60
C PRO A 211 -5.31 -15.66 4.30
N SER A 212 -6.60 -15.78 4.63
CA SER A 212 -7.14 -17.01 5.24
C SER A 212 -7.22 -18.17 4.25
N ILE A 213 -7.10 -17.90 2.95
CA ILE A 213 -7.07 -18.86 1.85
C ILE A 213 -6.19 -18.33 0.72
N TYR A 214 -5.36 -19.20 0.15
CA TYR A 214 -4.49 -18.87 -0.98
C TYR A 214 -5.04 -19.39 -2.31
N LYS A 215 -4.38 -19.00 -3.44
CA LYS A 215 -4.67 -19.51 -4.79
C LYS A 215 -4.73 -21.03 -4.80
N GLY A 216 -5.75 -21.62 -5.43
CA GLY A 216 -5.98 -23.06 -5.40
C GLY A 216 -6.70 -23.56 -4.16
N ASN A 217 -7.30 -22.70 -3.37
CA ASN A 217 -8.07 -23.01 -2.15
C ASN A 217 -7.20 -23.65 -1.02
N PHE A 218 -5.92 -23.37 -0.99
CA PHE A 218 -5.07 -23.79 0.13
C PHE A 218 -5.35 -22.94 1.37
N GLU A 219 -5.50 -23.58 2.52
CA GLU A 219 -5.71 -22.87 3.78
C GLU A 219 -4.54 -21.95 4.12
N GLY A 220 -4.86 -20.76 4.60
CA GLY A 220 -3.89 -19.80 5.10
C GLY A 220 -3.37 -20.15 6.49
N ARG A 221 -2.22 -19.57 6.84
CA ARG A 221 -1.61 -19.77 8.17
C ARG A 221 -2.36 -19.09 9.31
N PHE A 222 -3.29 -18.18 8.98
CA PHE A 222 -4.18 -17.52 9.92
C PHE A 222 -5.63 -17.82 9.52
N GLY A 223 -6.36 -18.52 10.38
CA GLY A 223 -7.74 -18.93 10.12
C GLY A 223 -8.68 -18.49 11.22
N LYS A 224 -9.95 -18.90 11.09
CA LYS A 224 -11.04 -18.55 12.02
C LYS A 224 -10.73 -18.87 13.49
N ALA A 225 -10.11 -20.01 13.77
CA ALA A 225 -9.78 -20.40 15.15
C ALA A 225 -8.83 -19.38 15.82
N HIS A 226 -7.83 -18.87 15.08
CA HIS A 226 -6.92 -17.84 15.59
C HIS A 226 -7.64 -16.51 15.76
N PHE A 227 -8.46 -16.15 14.78
CA PHE A 227 -9.25 -14.92 14.80
C PHE A 227 -10.21 -14.88 16.00
N ASP A 228 -10.99 -15.94 16.26
CA ASP A 228 -11.97 -16.01 17.34
C ASP A 228 -11.34 -15.85 18.74
N VAL A 229 -10.09 -16.25 18.90
CA VAL A 229 -9.35 -16.05 20.15
C VAL A 229 -8.84 -14.61 20.25
N LEU A 230 -8.23 -14.10 19.20
CA LEU A 230 -7.52 -12.82 19.20
C LEU A 230 -8.43 -11.61 19.06
N VAL A 231 -9.59 -11.74 18.43
CA VAL A 231 -10.53 -10.63 18.18
C VAL A 231 -11.04 -9.93 19.46
N LYS A 232 -10.92 -10.59 20.61
CA LYS A 232 -11.26 -10.05 21.93
C LYS A 232 -10.20 -9.09 22.50
N TYR A 233 -9.01 -9.08 21.90
CA TYR A 233 -7.84 -8.36 22.41
C TYR A 233 -7.20 -7.45 21.37
N ILE A 234 -7.24 -7.82 20.09
CA ILE A 234 -6.65 -7.06 18.98
C ILE A 234 -7.69 -6.06 18.48
N ASP A 235 -7.29 -4.80 18.31
CA ASP A 235 -8.21 -3.75 17.88
C ASP A 235 -8.53 -3.87 16.39
N TYR A 236 -7.51 -4.14 15.55
CA TYR A 236 -7.68 -4.32 14.11
C TYR A 236 -6.79 -5.43 13.55
N PHE A 237 -7.30 -6.10 12.54
CA PHE A 237 -6.56 -7.09 11.73
C PHE A 237 -6.37 -6.54 10.33
N SER A 238 -5.13 -6.19 9.98
CA SER A 238 -4.78 -5.79 8.60
C SER A 238 -4.63 -7.05 7.74
N LEU A 239 -5.70 -7.45 7.07
CA LEU A 239 -5.77 -8.68 6.27
C LEU A 239 -5.14 -8.44 4.90
N MET A 240 -4.00 -9.06 4.62
CA MET A 240 -3.22 -8.88 3.39
C MET A 240 -3.84 -9.62 2.20
N THR A 241 -4.93 -9.08 1.65
CA THR A 241 -5.67 -9.64 0.52
C THR A 241 -5.13 -9.13 -0.82
N TYR A 242 -3.85 -9.34 -1.07
CA TYR A 242 -3.10 -9.06 -2.30
C TYR A 242 -2.01 -10.12 -2.50
N ASP A 243 -1.26 -10.05 -3.60
CA ASP A 243 -0.26 -11.05 -4.01
C ASP A 243 -0.85 -12.45 -4.23
N TYR A 244 -2.08 -12.49 -4.80
CA TYR A 244 -2.74 -13.75 -5.15
C TYR A 244 -2.00 -14.52 -6.25
N SER A 245 -1.38 -13.81 -7.19
CA SER A 245 -0.59 -14.38 -8.29
C SER A 245 0.90 -14.07 -8.12
N ASN A 246 1.75 -14.80 -8.84
CA ASN A 246 3.19 -14.66 -8.80
C ASN A 246 3.80 -15.01 -10.18
N PRO A 247 5.11 -14.83 -10.44
CA PRO A 247 5.72 -15.11 -11.74
C PRO A 247 5.57 -16.54 -12.26
N TYR A 248 5.41 -17.53 -11.36
CA TYR A 248 5.17 -18.93 -11.76
C TYR A 248 3.71 -19.23 -12.08
N SER A 249 2.81 -18.37 -11.64
CA SER A 249 1.38 -18.44 -11.91
C SER A 249 0.84 -17.01 -12.09
N PRO A 250 1.20 -16.33 -13.22
CA PRO A 250 0.83 -14.95 -13.49
C PRO A 250 -0.69 -14.75 -13.50
N GLY A 251 -1.11 -13.54 -13.19
CA GLY A 251 -2.51 -13.17 -13.17
C GLY A 251 -2.80 -12.02 -12.21
N GLU A 252 -4.04 -11.91 -11.83
CA GLU A 252 -4.58 -10.86 -10.99
C GLU A 252 -3.89 -10.80 -9.63
N ASN A 253 -3.73 -9.58 -9.08
CA ASN A 253 -3.08 -9.35 -7.81
C ASN A 253 -4.03 -9.62 -6.62
N ALA A 254 -5.27 -9.18 -6.72
CA ALA A 254 -6.24 -9.23 -5.64
C ALA A 254 -7.66 -9.51 -6.17
N PRO A 255 -7.96 -10.74 -6.66
CA PRO A 255 -9.28 -11.07 -7.18
C PRO A 255 -10.39 -10.79 -6.18
N LEU A 256 -11.43 -10.00 -6.56
CA LEU A 256 -12.45 -9.52 -5.65
C LEU A 256 -13.18 -10.67 -4.92
N LYS A 257 -13.52 -11.74 -5.63
CA LYS A 257 -14.18 -12.92 -5.04
C LYS A 257 -13.30 -13.60 -3.98
N TRP A 258 -12.00 -13.65 -4.22
CA TRP A 258 -11.04 -14.22 -3.27
C TRP A 258 -10.90 -13.33 -2.03
N MET A 259 -10.84 -12.00 -2.20
CA MET A 259 -10.82 -11.07 -1.07
C MET A 259 -12.05 -11.25 -0.17
N MET A 260 -13.26 -11.33 -0.78
CA MET A 260 -14.50 -11.62 -0.05
C MET A 260 -14.44 -12.95 0.69
N GLN A 261 -13.90 -14.00 0.04
CA GLN A 261 -13.76 -15.32 0.64
C GLN A 261 -12.81 -15.29 1.86
N CYS A 262 -11.71 -14.54 1.79
CA CYS A 262 -10.79 -14.37 2.90
C CYS A 262 -11.49 -13.77 4.14
N VAL A 263 -12.32 -12.74 3.96
CA VAL A 263 -13.10 -12.14 5.06
C VAL A 263 -14.14 -13.12 5.59
N LYS A 264 -14.92 -13.78 4.71
CA LYS A 264 -15.98 -14.73 5.09
C LYS A 264 -15.45 -15.97 5.80
N ASN A 265 -14.23 -16.41 5.48
CA ASN A 265 -13.58 -17.51 6.20
C ASN A 265 -13.26 -17.15 7.65
N LEU A 266 -12.95 -15.89 7.95
CA LEU A 266 -12.69 -15.43 9.31
C LEU A 266 -13.99 -15.15 10.07
N VAL A 267 -14.96 -14.49 9.43
CA VAL A 267 -16.26 -14.13 10.00
C VAL A 267 -17.38 -14.56 9.04
N PRO A 268 -17.83 -15.84 9.11
CA PRO A 268 -18.87 -16.36 8.21
C PRO A 268 -20.24 -15.72 8.42
N ASP A 269 -20.55 -15.29 9.66
CA ASP A 269 -21.83 -14.66 9.96
C ASP A 269 -21.83 -13.21 9.45
N ASP A 270 -22.69 -12.94 8.47
CA ASP A 270 -22.82 -11.58 7.90
C ASP A 270 -23.40 -10.56 8.88
N LYS A 271 -24.01 -11.04 9.97
CA LYS A 271 -24.58 -10.19 11.02
C LYS A 271 -23.59 -9.81 12.12
N ASP A 272 -22.43 -10.46 12.18
CA ASP A 272 -21.39 -10.13 13.17
C ASP A 272 -20.59 -8.88 12.71
N THR A 273 -21.29 -7.76 12.66
CA THR A 273 -20.73 -6.47 12.19
C THR A 273 -19.60 -5.98 13.07
N VAL A 274 -19.62 -6.30 14.37
CA VAL A 274 -18.57 -5.89 15.32
C VAL A 274 -17.23 -6.53 14.96
N LYS A 275 -17.22 -7.86 14.75
CA LYS A 275 -15.98 -8.54 14.35
C LYS A 275 -15.52 -8.16 12.95
N ARG A 276 -16.45 -7.91 12.02
CA ARG A 276 -16.12 -7.49 10.68
C ARG A 276 -15.50 -6.11 10.65
N ALA A 277 -15.99 -5.17 11.46
CA ALA A 277 -15.41 -3.83 11.58
C ALA A 277 -13.96 -3.83 12.09
N GLN A 278 -13.53 -4.88 12.80
CA GLN A 278 -12.13 -5.05 13.20
C GLN A 278 -11.21 -5.58 12.08
N ILE A 279 -11.78 -6.04 10.96
CA ILE A 279 -11.00 -6.46 9.78
C ILE A 279 -10.79 -5.25 8.86
N LEU A 280 -9.53 -4.95 8.57
CA LEU A 280 -9.14 -4.00 7.54
C LEU A 280 -8.74 -4.80 6.31
N THR A 281 -9.63 -4.87 5.32
CA THR A 281 -9.39 -5.61 4.08
C THR A 281 -8.29 -4.94 3.28
N GLY A 282 -7.22 -5.68 3.00
CA GLY A 282 -6.04 -5.17 2.33
C GLY A 282 -6.27 -4.92 0.85
N ILE A 283 -5.90 -3.74 0.38
CA ILE A 283 -5.86 -3.39 -1.05
C ILE A 283 -4.45 -2.96 -1.43
N ASN A 284 -4.01 -3.44 -2.61
CA ASN A 284 -2.73 -3.03 -3.19
C ASN A 284 -2.90 -1.76 -4.02
N PHE A 285 -1.93 -0.83 -3.89
CA PHE A 285 -1.82 0.35 -4.77
C PHE A 285 -0.67 0.20 -5.78
N TYR A 286 0.02 -0.93 -5.76
CA TYR A 286 1.03 -1.36 -6.74
C TYR A 286 0.45 -2.41 -7.68
N GLY A 287 1.17 -2.70 -8.76
CA GLY A 287 0.86 -3.78 -9.66
C GLY A 287 1.99 -4.75 -9.86
N ASN A 288 1.78 -5.75 -10.70
CA ASN A 288 2.79 -6.72 -11.13
C ASN A 288 2.82 -6.78 -12.65
N ASP A 289 4.02 -6.66 -13.20
CA ASP A 289 4.29 -6.80 -14.62
C ASP A 289 4.99 -8.15 -14.86
N TYR A 290 4.31 -9.04 -15.55
CA TYR A 290 4.76 -10.41 -15.80
C TYR A 290 5.23 -10.59 -17.24
N ILE A 291 6.27 -11.42 -17.42
CA ILE A 291 6.68 -12.02 -18.70
C ILE A 291 6.38 -13.51 -18.63
N PRO A 292 5.16 -13.95 -18.97
CA PRO A 292 4.72 -15.33 -18.71
C PRO A 292 5.61 -16.40 -19.35
N SER A 293 6.16 -16.13 -20.55
CA SER A 293 7.06 -17.04 -21.28
C SER A 293 8.37 -17.32 -20.54
N GLN A 294 8.80 -16.39 -19.69
CA GLN A 294 10.05 -16.48 -18.91
C GLN A 294 9.81 -16.87 -17.45
N ARG A 295 8.55 -16.96 -17.01
CA ARG A 295 8.18 -17.13 -15.61
C ARG A 295 8.81 -16.04 -14.73
N ASP A 296 8.89 -14.83 -15.27
CA ASP A 296 9.49 -13.67 -14.64
C ASP A 296 8.43 -12.57 -14.42
N GLY A 297 8.71 -11.69 -13.47
CA GLY A 297 7.82 -10.59 -13.16
C GLY A 297 8.41 -9.69 -12.10
N ARG A 298 7.96 -8.45 -12.10
CA ARG A 298 8.37 -7.44 -11.14
C ARG A 298 7.17 -6.63 -10.64
N THR A 299 7.31 -6.09 -9.46
CA THR A 299 6.37 -5.10 -8.94
C THR A 299 6.56 -3.78 -9.71
N VAL A 300 5.45 -3.08 -9.97
CA VAL A 300 5.42 -1.78 -10.63
C VAL A 300 4.56 -0.80 -9.84
N VAL A 301 4.93 0.48 -9.87
CA VAL A 301 4.21 1.56 -9.20
C VAL A 301 3.68 2.58 -10.23
N ASN A 302 2.91 3.54 -9.75
CA ASN A 302 2.15 4.52 -10.54
C ASN A 302 2.95 5.14 -11.72
N HIS A 303 4.11 5.74 -11.48
CA HIS A 303 4.90 6.42 -12.52
C HIS A 303 5.42 5.44 -13.58
N GLU A 304 5.83 4.23 -13.18
CA GLU A 304 6.28 3.20 -14.11
C GLU A 304 5.14 2.74 -15.04
N VAL A 305 3.93 2.62 -14.51
CA VAL A 305 2.73 2.28 -15.32
C VAL A 305 2.43 3.37 -16.34
N VAL A 306 2.58 4.64 -15.97
CA VAL A 306 2.41 5.76 -16.91
C VAL A 306 3.48 5.74 -18.00
N ASP A 307 4.74 5.46 -17.64
CA ASP A 307 5.83 5.35 -18.60
C ASP A 307 5.61 4.19 -19.59
N ILE A 308 5.18 3.03 -19.09
CA ILE A 308 4.77 1.88 -19.91
C ILE A 308 3.61 2.26 -20.85
N ALA A 309 2.60 2.93 -20.31
CA ALA A 309 1.41 3.34 -21.07
C ALA A 309 1.77 4.32 -22.20
N LYS A 310 2.64 5.29 -21.93
CA LYS A 310 3.13 6.25 -22.93
C LYS A 310 4.01 5.59 -23.99
N LYS A 311 4.91 4.69 -23.58
CA LYS A 311 5.91 4.09 -24.45
C LYS A 311 5.36 2.99 -25.34
N PHE A 312 4.55 2.11 -24.79
CA PHE A 312 4.12 0.88 -25.48
C PHE A 312 2.65 0.90 -25.90
N SER A 313 1.86 1.89 -25.47
CA SER A 313 0.43 2.01 -25.79
C SER A 313 -0.34 0.70 -25.56
N PRO A 314 -0.33 0.16 -24.33
CA PRO A 314 -0.90 -1.16 -24.03
C PRO A 314 -2.41 -1.21 -24.29
N GLU A 315 -2.91 -2.41 -24.56
CA GLU A 315 -4.34 -2.70 -24.57
C GLU A 315 -4.84 -2.97 -23.14
N PHE A 316 -5.91 -2.30 -22.73
CA PHE A 316 -6.55 -2.54 -21.44
C PHE A 316 -7.61 -3.65 -21.57
N LYS A 317 -7.54 -4.64 -20.71
CA LYS A 317 -8.48 -5.75 -20.68
C LYS A 317 -9.09 -5.90 -19.30
N TRP A 318 -10.43 -5.90 -19.23
CA TRP A 318 -11.16 -6.12 -17.99
C TRP A 318 -11.39 -7.59 -17.71
N HIS A 319 -11.09 -8.02 -16.49
CA HIS A 319 -11.32 -9.37 -15.97
C HIS A 319 -12.51 -9.33 -15.01
N THR A 320 -13.68 -9.72 -15.48
CA THR A 320 -14.94 -9.61 -14.73
C THR A 320 -14.92 -10.43 -13.43
N GLU A 321 -14.34 -11.61 -13.45
CA GLU A 321 -14.31 -12.51 -12.29
C GLU A 321 -13.45 -11.95 -11.13
N SER A 322 -12.34 -11.32 -11.45
CA SER A 322 -11.40 -10.73 -10.47
C SER A 322 -11.70 -9.27 -10.18
N SER A 323 -12.49 -8.61 -11.04
CA SER A 323 -12.68 -7.16 -11.01
C SER A 323 -11.37 -6.37 -11.07
N GLU A 324 -10.48 -6.79 -11.99
CA GLU A 324 -9.20 -6.14 -12.29
C GLU A 324 -9.04 -5.85 -13.77
N HIS A 325 -8.16 -4.90 -14.08
CA HIS A 325 -7.66 -4.71 -15.43
C HIS A 325 -6.25 -5.31 -15.57
N SER A 326 -5.97 -5.85 -16.76
CA SER A 326 -4.60 -6.03 -17.23
C SER A 326 -4.29 -5.06 -18.36
N MET A 327 -3.00 -4.79 -18.55
CA MET A 327 -2.43 -4.06 -19.68
C MET A 327 -1.52 -5.01 -20.40
N GLU A 328 -1.84 -5.31 -21.66
CA GLU A 328 -1.06 -6.22 -22.50
C GLU A 328 -0.19 -5.39 -23.44
N TYR A 329 1.11 -5.67 -23.51
CA TYR A 329 2.05 -4.97 -24.39
C TYR A 329 3.26 -5.84 -24.76
N THR A 330 4.00 -5.40 -25.80
CA THR A 330 5.25 -6.03 -26.22
C THR A 330 6.39 -5.07 -25.98
N ASP A 331 7.45 -5.51 -25.30
CA ASP A 331 8.64 -4.71 -25.07
C ASP A 331 9.55 -4.61 -26.32
N GLU A 332 10.61 -3.83 -26.23
CA GLU A 332 11.56 -3.61 -27.33
C GLU A 332 12.35 -4.87 -27.72
N LYS A 333 12.39 -5.88 -26.85
CA LYS A 333 13.03 -7.19 -27.07
C LYS A 333 12.07 -8.22 -27.67
N GLY A 334 10.80 -7.86 -27.85
CA GLY A 334 9.76 -8.76 -28.35
C GLY A 334 9.10 -9.63 -27.27
N ASN A 335 9.34 -9.37 -25.99
CA ASN A 335 8.67 -10.10 -24.91
C ASN A 335 7.23 -9.62 -24.78
N GLN A 336 6.31 -10.57 -24.60
CA GLN A 336 4.92 -10.29 -24.26
C GLN A 336 4.79 -10.08 -22.78
N HIS A 337 4.19 -8.96 -22.36
CA HIS A 337 3.95 -8.59 -20.99
C HIS A 337 2.46 -8.60 -20.67
N SER A 338 2.14 -9.02 -19.46
CA SER A 338 0.82 -8.90 -18.86
C SER A 338 0.98 -8.15 -17.53
N LEU A 339 0.60 -6.87 -17.52
CA LEU A 339 0.72 -5.99 -16.37
C LEU A 339 -0.64 -5.87 -15.69
N TYR A 340 -0.73 -6.25 -14.43
CA TYR A 340 -1.90 -6.08 -13.57
C TYR A 340 -1.65 -4.94 -12.59
N PHE A 341 -2.38 -3.83 -12.76
CA PHE A 341 -2.29 -2.66 -11.89
C PHE A 341 -3.70 -2.17 -11.56
N PRO A 342 -3.96 -1.73 -10.32
CA PRO A 342 -5.26 -1.20 -9.97
C PRO A 342 -5.65 -0.02 -10.86
N THR A 343 -6.93 0.05 -11.20
CA THR A 343 -7.53 1.21 -11.86
C THR A 343 -8.56 1.83 -10.93
N ILE A 344 -8.96 3.06 -11.17
CA ILE A 344 -9.98 3.72 -10.33
C ILE A 344 -11.27 2.88 -10.24
N TYR A 345 -11.65 2.19 -11.31
CA TYR A 345 -12.82 1.33 -11.31
C TYR A 345 -12.63 0.09 -10.45
N SER A 346 -11.44 -0.54 -10.50
CA SER A 346 -11.13 -1.68 -9.64
C SER A 346 -11.05 -1.28 -8.16
N ILE A 347 -10.54 -0.08 -7.86
CA ILE A 347 -10.54 0.47 -6.49
C ILE A 347 -11.97 0.72 -6.02
N ALA A 348 -12.82 1.36 -6.83
CA ALA A 348 -14.23 1.58 -6.50
C ALA A 348 -14.96 0.26 -6.15
N LYS A 349 -14.69 -0.82 -6.89
CA LYS A 349 -15.25 -2.16 -6.60
C LYS A 349 -14.79 -2.70 -5.24
N ARG A 350 -13.53 -2.46 -4.86
CA ARG A 350 -12.97 -2.91 -3.57
C ARG A 350 -13.51 -2.10 -2.39
N VAL A 351 -13.68 -0.79 -2.57
CA VAL A 351 -14.31 0.08 -1.57
C VAL A 351 -15.76 -0.34 -1.34
N SER A 352 -16.53 -0.54 -2.42
CA SER A 352 -17.92 -1.04 -2.33
C SER A 352 -17.98 -2.41 -1.64
N MET A 353 -17.08 -3.33 -1.99
CA MET A 353 -16.99 -4.65 -1.34
C MET A 353 -16.72 -4.55 0.17
N ALA A 354 -15.81 -3.68 0.58
CA ALA A 354 -15.50 -3.50 2.00
C ALA A 354 -16.71 -2.95 2.77
N GLU A 355 -17.42 -1.96 2.20
CA GLU A 355 -18.66 -1.43 2.76
C GLU A 355 -19.73 -2.54 2.89
N ASP A 356 -19.96 -3.31 1.82
CA ASP A 356 -20.94 -4.41 1.81
C ASP A 356 -20.61 -5.53 2.82
N LEU A 357 -19.32 -5.77 3.06
CA LEU A 357 -18.84 -6.76 4.03
C LEU A 357 -18.84 -6.23 5.47
N GLY A 358 -18.96 -4.92 5.66
CA GLY A 358 -18.84 -4.29 6.97
C GLY A 358 -17.41 -4.23 7.48
N THR A 359 -16.41 -4.14 6.58
CA THR A 359 -14.97 -4.07 6.93
C THR A 359 -14.38 -2.71 6.62
N GLY A 360 -13.30 -2.37 7.33
CA GLY A 360 -12.43 -1.26 6.92
C GLY A 360 -11.49 -1.65 5.78
N LEU A 361 -10.58 -0.74 5.45
CA LEU A 361 -9.54 -0.95 4.45
C LEU A 361 -8.15 -0.78 5.05
N SER A 362 -7.18 -1.54 4.54
CA SER A 362 -5.74 -1.27 4.72
C SER A 362 -5.07 -1.17 3.36
N ILE A 363 -4.33 -0.07 3.12
CA ILE A 363 -3.76 0.26 1.81
C ILE A 363 -2.25 0.04 1.83
N TRP A 364 -1.76 -0.90 1.03
CA TRP A 364 -0.34 -1.13 0.79
C TRP A 364 0.05 -0.62 -0.60
N GLU A 365 0.81 0.45 -0.75
CA GLU A 365 0.95 1.55 0.20
C GLU A 365 0.58 2.86 -0.52
N ILE A 366 0.27 3.90 0.21
CA ILE A 366 -0.42 5.08 -0.34
C ILE A 366 0.39 5.89 -1.35
N GLY A 367 1.72 5.79 -1.38
CA GLY A 367 2.55 6.46 -2.40
C GLY A 367 2.68 5.69 -3.72
N GLN A 368 2.14 4.48 -3.85
CA GLN A 368 2.31 3.63 -5.03
C GLN A 368 1.18 3.76 -6.06
N GLY A 369 0.03 4.32 -5.65
CA GLY A 369 -1.16 4.44 -6.49
C GLY A 369 -1.32 5.80 -7.16
N PHE A 370 -2.32 5.92 -8.02
CA PHE A 370 -2.69 7.19 -8.65
C PHE A 370 -3.50 8.07 -7.70
N LYS A 371 -3.35 9.39 -7.79
CA LYS A 371 -4.11 10.35 -6.97
C LYS A 371 -5.62 10.19 -7.15
N SER A 372 -6.08 9.84 -8.35
CA SER A 372 -7.50 9.58 -8.61
C SER A 372 -8.11 8.44 -7.79
N PHE A 373 -7.30 7.53 -7.20
CA PHE A 373 -7.81 6.44 -6.36
C PHE A 373 -8.48 6.96 -5.09
N TYR A 374 -7.96 8.07 -4.55
CA TYR A 374 -8.49 8.68 -3.33
C TYR A 374 -9.88 9.29 -3.50
N GLU A 375 -10.32 9.52 -4.75
CA GLU A 375 -11.70 9.89 -5.06
C GLU A 375 -12.71 8.79 -4.66
N GLN A 376 -12.27 7.55 -4.51
CA GLN A 376 -13.15 6.41 -4.21
C GLN A 376 -13.21 6.06 -2.71
N ILE A 377 -12.19 6.48 -1.93
CA ILE A 377 -12.04 6.16 -0.49
C ILE A 377 -12.82 7.10 0.41
#